data_50f6bdd68b9249e892324b632158ac2d
#
_entry.id   50f6bdd68b9249e892324b632158ac2d
#
_cell.length_a   1.000
_cell.length_b   1.000
_cell.length_c   1.000
_cell.angle_alpha   90.00
_cell.angle_beta   90.00
_cell.angle_gamma   90.00
#
_symmetry.space_group_name_H-M   'P 1'
#
loop_
_entity.id
_entity.type
_entity.pdbx_description
1 polymer ?
#
loop_
_entity_poly.entity_id
_entity_poly.type
_entity_poly.pdbx_seq_one_letter_code
_entity_poly.pdbx_strand_id
1 'polypeptide(L)'
;MRILPGRHGCRILPAIILSLPFVISVTMAQARASSSPSHSISDNTSPGGLFAALRSTMLHHPGLASQQALVRSKEANADSARAARLPTLGASAGTGQISGYNDSTSTTLSVSQPLWAFGRIDSAIDYADDDTLAQQATAWATRRELLEETAVAYANVQGVRERLAVAESNVNNHQALQEQIQRRAQGGLASSADVSLAKARLLQARSSLEQAKSDLLTAESTLLSLTQEPIASDLPVPGNILQLPADQAIQEQVLAQSATVRAREAGVTLAETDVERQRTSSLPTVSLQASRNDYSGIPNQRNNNTINIVVTGTMEGLGLVNRGLQNAALERVESARQDLAQQRHSEDIQTRQLLDQRDANQTLLVGYEQSVVELSDTLASFRRQYESGYKSWLDVLNAVRELTEQQQALVSVRSAWRVDSLRLAVRTGRMDDTSSALPTGTPLANTSASHP
;
A
#
# COMPACT_ATOMS: atom_id res chain seq x y z
N MET A 1 53.86 -43.08 4.21
CA MET A 1 54.27 -43.98 5.30
C MET A 1 53.11 -44.08 6.29
N ARG A 2 52.54 -45.29 6.41
CA ARG A 2 51.43 -45.65 7.28
C ARG A 2 51.75 -45.42 8.74
N ILE A 3 50.77 -45.02 9.56
CA ILE A 3 50.36 -45.76 10.80
C ILE A 3 49.16 -45.04 11.42
N LEU A 4 48.02 -45.72 11.51
CA LEU A 4 46.87 -45.58 12.43
C LEU A 4 47.13 -46.48 13.65
N PRO A 5 46.26 -46.59 14.69
CA PRO A 5 45.27 -45.68 15.35
C PRO A 5 45.44 -45.77 16.91
N GLY A 6 44.74 -44.80 17.59
CA GLY A 6 44.57 -44.87 19.06
C GLY A 6 43.15 -44.55 19.49
N ARG A 7 42.33 -45.56 19.77
CA ARG A 7 41.02 -45.50 20.41
C ARG A 7 41.17 -45.14 21.89
N HIS A 8 40.53 -44.06 22.34
CA HIS A 8 40.17 -43.88 23.74
C HIS A 8 38.65 -43.64 23.84
N GLY A 9 38.02 -44.55 24.54
CA GLY A 9 36.59 -44.62 24.77
C GLY A 9 36.07 -43.47 25.65
N CYS A 10 35.05 -42.82 25.12
CA CYS A 10 34.24 -41.83 25.85
C CYS A 10 33.20 -42.61 26.67
N ARG A 11 33.36 -42.63 27.99
CA ARG A 11 32.35 -43.13 28.92
C ARG A 11 31.27 -42.05 29.06
N ILE A 12 30.09 -42.36 28.56
CA ILE A 12 28.88 -41.60 28.77
C ILE A 12 28.38 -41.86 30.18
N LEU A 13 28.37 -40.84 31.03
CA LEU A 13 27.68 -40.84 32.30
C LEU A 13 26.20 -40.45 32.07
N PRO A 14 25.23 -41.10 32.72
CA PRO A 14 23.83 -40.81 32.55
C PRO A 14 23.45 -39.49 33.28
N ALA A 15 22.84 -38.60 32.54
CA ALA A 15 22.19 -37.41 33.07
C ALA A 15 20.98 -37.80 33.93
N ILE A 16 21.04 -37.49 35.22
CA ILE A 16 19.90 -37.61 36.13
C ILE A 16 18.96 -36.44 35.80
N ILE A 17 17.92 -36.74 35.08
CA ILE A 17 16.80 -35.82 34.88
C ILE A 17 15.95 -35.82 36.15
N LEU A 18 16.11 -34.80 36.97
CA LEU A 18 15.22 -34.55 38.08
C LEU A 18 13.93 -33.90 37.56
N SER A 19 12.92 -34.72 37.29
CA SER A 19 11.60 -34.30 36.89
C SER A 19 10.85 -33.70 38.09
N LEU A 20 10.79 -32.39 38.21
CA LEU A 20 9.77 -31.71 38.98
C LEU A 20 8.50 -31.59 38.11
N PRO A 21 7.35 -32.09 38.55
CA PRO A 21 6.10 -31.83 37.85
C PRO A 21 5.63 -30.38 38.16
N PHE A 22 5.90 -29.45 37.25
CA PHE A 22 5.24 -28.18 37.28
C PHE A 22 3.86 -28.34 36.62
N VAL A 23 2.85 -28.60 37.42
CA VAL A 23 1.47 -28.67 36.98
C VAL A 23 1.02 -27.24 36.66
N ILE A 24 1.17 -26.84 35.40
CA ILE A 24 0.47 -25.68 34.86
C ILE A 24 -0.95 -26.15 34.52
N SER A 25 -1.89 -25.87 35.39
CA SER A 25 -3.30 -26.01 35.07
C SER A 25 -3.68 -24.94 34.05
N VAL A 26 -3.58 -25.28 32.77
CA VAL A 26 -4.17 -24.48 31.71
C VAL A 26 -5.69 -24.68 31.78
N THR A 27 -6.40 -23.79 32.43
CA THR A 27 -7.86 -23.71 32.33
C THR A 27 -8.21 -23.29 30.91
N MET A 28 -8.52 -24.24 30.07
CA MET A 28 -9.19 -23.99 28.78
C MET A 28 -10.55 -23.40 29.09
N ALA A 29 -10.69 -22.09 28.96
CA ALA A 29 -11.98 -21.44 28.83
C ALA A 29 -12.58 -21.88 27.50
N GLN A 30 -13.49 -22.87 27.58
CA GLN A 30 -14.35 -23.19 26.45
C GLN A 30 -15.25 -21.99 26.18
N ALA A 31 -14.90 -21.21 25.14
CA ALA A 31 -15.81 -20.25 24.58
C ALA A 31 -17.00 -21.02 23.98
N ARG A 32 -18.14 -20.96 24.68
CA ARG A 32 -19.42 -21.34 24.12
C ARG A 32 -19.64 -20.49 22.87
N ALA A 33 -19.64 -21.13 21.72
CA ALA A 33 -20.17 -20.58 20.49
C ALA A 33 -21.64 -20.28 20.71
N SER A 34 -21.99 -19.04 21.02
CA SER A 34 -23.33 -18.52 20.91
C SER A 34 -23.63 -18.40 19.41
N SER A 35 -24.43 -19.33 18.91
CA SER A 35 -25.04 -19.23 17.59
C SER A 35 -25.96 -18.01 17.59
N SER A 36 -25.45 -16.88 17.12
CA SER A 36 -26.27 -15.74 16.73
C SER A 36 -27.06 -16.11 15.48
N PRO A 37 -28.36 -15.81 15.41
CA PRO A 37 -29.12 -16.05 14.20
C PRO A 37 -28.52 -15.20 13.07
N SER A 38 -28.15 -15.86 11.98
CA SER A 38 -27.80 -15.23 10.73
C SER A 38 -28.98 -14.40 10.24
N HIS A 39 -28.97 -13.11 10.56
CA HIS A 39 -29.78 -12.16 9.82
C HIS A 39 -29.15 -12.08 8.43
N SER A 40 -29.70 -12.78 7.50
CA SER A 40 -29.48 -12.56 6.08
C SER A 40 -30.04 -11.17 5.75
N ILE A 41 -29.20 -10.15 5.93
CA ILE A 41 -29.42 -8.89 5.27
C ILE A 41 -29.17 -9.20 3.79
N SER A 42 -30.25 -9.34 3.07
CA SER A 42 -30.26 -9.30 1.61
C SER A 42 -29.82 -7.91 1.17
N ASP A 43 -28.49 -7.68 1.15
CA ASP A 43 -27.86 -6.54 0.54
C ASP A 43 -27.95 -6.70 -0.99
N ASN A 44 -29.14 -6.40 -1.51
CA ASN A 44 -29.43 -6.41 -2.92
C ASN A 44 -29.12 -5.04 -3.53
N THR A 45 -27.94 -4.53 -3.24
CA THR A 45 -27.29 -3.42 -3.93
C THR A 45 -25.80 -3.68 -3.96
N SER A 46 -25.40 -4.59 -4.85
CA SER A 46 -24.01 -4.58 -5.32
C SER A 46 -23.83 -3.24 -6.04
N PRO A 47 -23.11 -2.27 -5.50
CA PRO A 47 -22.73 -1.12 -6.28
C PRO A 47 -21.75 -1.65 -7.32
N GLY A 48 -22.30 -2.05 -8.49
CA GLY A 48 -21.47 -2.46 -9.61
C GLY A 48 -20.55 -1.31 -10.01
N GLY A 49 -19.51 -1.60 -10.75
CA GLY A 49 -18.64 -0.58 -11.31
C GLY A 49 -17.51 -0.15 -10.36
N LEU A 50 -17.13 1.14 -10.45
CA LEU A 50 -15.98 1.70 -9.75
C LEU A 50 -15.97 1.43 -8.24
N PHE A 51 -17.09 1.64 -7.56
CA PHE A 51 -17.15 1.45 -6.11
C PHE A 51 -17.00 -0.01 -5.67
N ALA A 52 -17.49 -0.95 -6.48
CA ALA A 52 -17.26 -2.37 -6.24
C ALA A 52 -15.77 -2.73 -6.37
N ALA A 53 -15.09 -2.18 -7.39
CA ALA A 53 -13.66 -2.36 -7.57
C ALA A 53 -12.87 -1.81 -6.39
N LEU A 54 -13.14 -0.57 -5.97
CA LEU A 54 -12.48 0.06 -4.82
C LEU A 54 -12.70 -0.76 -3.54
N ARG A 55 -13.92 -1.22 -3.28
CA ARG A 55 -14.25 -2.04 -2.11
C ARG A 55 -13.53 -3.39 -2.15
N SER A 56 -13.49 -4.07 -3.29
CA SER A 56 -12.80 -5.34 -3.43
C SER A 56 -11.30 -5.20 -3.15
N THR A 57 -10.65 -4.17 -3.72
CA THR A 57 -9.24 -3.87 -3.44
C THR A 57 -9.01 -3.65 -1.93
N MET A 58 -9.89 -2.88 -1.27
CA MET A 58 -9.75 -2.63 0.16
C MET A 58 -9.92 -3.87 1.03
N LEU A 59 -10.71 -4.85 0.58
CA LEU A 59 -10.95 -6.09 1.33
C LEU A 59 -9.89 -7.16 1.06
N HIS A 60 -9.41 -7.28 -0.17
CA HIS A 60 -8.68 -8.47 -0.61
C HIS A 60 -7.21 -8.19 -1.01
N HIS A 61 -6.81 -6.91 -1.19
CA HIS A 61 -5.46 -6.63 -1.65
C HIS A 61 -4.39 -6.99 -0.60
N PRO A 62 -3.41 -7.86 -0.92
CA PRO A 62 -2.43 -8.35 0.06
C PRO A 62 -1.52 -7.25 0.61
N GLY A 63 -1.28 -6.16 -0.14
CA GLY A 63 -0.52 -5.01 0.32
C GLY A 63 -1.13 -4.32 1.54
N LEU A 64 -2.47 -4.23 1.62
CA LEU A 64 -3.16 -3.69 2.80
C LEU A 64 -3.08 -4.64 3.99
N ALA A 65 -3.24 -5.93 3.76
CA ALA A 65 -3.09 -6.94 4.82
C ALA A 65 -1.67 -6.91 5.42
N SER A 66 -0.65 -6.71 4.58
CA SER A 66 0.74 -6.53 5.00
C SER A 66 0.92 -5.29 5.88
N GLN A 67 0.41 -4.12 5.44
CA GLN A 67 0.48 -2.89 6.23
C GLN A 67 -0.23 -3.00 7.57
N GLN A 68 -1.41 -3.64 7.61
CA GLN A 68 -2.12 -3.90 8.86
C GLN A 68 -1.32 -4.83 9.80
N ALA A 69 -0.62 -5.83 9.25
CA ALA A 69 0.25 -6.69 10.05
C ALA A 69 1.44 -5.92 10.63
N LEU A 70 2.02 -4.97 9.87
CA LEU A 70 3.06 -4.07 10.36
C LEU A 70 2.56 -3.16 11.48
N VAL A 71 1.35 -2.60 11.36
CA VAL A 71 0.73 -1.81 12.44
C VAL A 71 0.60 -2.66 13.72
N ARG A 72 0.02 -3.87 13.62
CA ARG A 72 -0.08 -4.77 14.78
C ARG A 72 1.28 -5.15 15.37
N SER A 73 2.31 -5.26 14.53
CA SER A 73 3.69 -5.49 15.02
C SER A 73 4.21 -4.32 15.82
N LYS A 74 3.94 -3.07 15.40
CA LYS A 74 4.32 -1.85 16.15
C LYS A 74 3.52 -1.73 17.44
N GLU A 75 2.23 -2.02 17.44
CA GLU A 75 1.39 -2.09 18.66
C GLU A 75 1.96 -3.08 19.67
N ALA A 76 2.35 -4.29 19.22
CA ALA A 76 2.98 -5.27 20.11
C ALA A 76 4.35 -4.79 20.65
N ASN A 77 5.10 -4.01 19.86
CA ASN A 77 6.34 -3.39 20.35
C ASN A 77 6.05 -2.31 21.41
N ALA A 78 5.00 -1.51 21.23
CA ALA A 78 4.57 -0.53 22.22
C ALA A 78 4.12 -1.21 23.53
N ASP A 79 3.38 -2.31 23.44
CA ASP A 79 3.01 -3.11 24.62
C ASP A 79 4.25 -3.72 25.30
N SER A 80 5.25 -4.16 24.52
CA SER A 80 6.54 -4.61 25.07
C SER A 80 7.29 -3.49 25.78
N ALA A 81 7.27 -2.26 25.23
CA ALA A 81 7.88 -1.09 25.87
C ALA A 81 7.17 -0.75 27.20
N ARG A 82 5.83 -0.79 27.21
CA ARG A 82 5.03 -0.60 28.45
C ARG A 82 5.33 -1.66 29.50
N ALA A 83 5.56 -2.91 29.08
CA ALA A 83 5.91 -4.02 29.97
C ALA A 83 7.27 -3.82 30.66
N ALA A 84 8.15 -2.93 30.18
CA ALA A 84 9.38 -2.55 30.86
C ALA A 84 9.16 -1.90 32.26
N ARG A 85 7.92 -1.45 32.56
CA ARG A 85 7.52 -0.98 33.89
C ARG A 85 7.22 -2.13 34.89
N LEU A 86 7.05 -3.36 34.39
CA LEU A 86 6.69 -4.52 35.19
C LEU A 86 7.93 -5.19 35.80
N PRO A 87 7.75 -6.03 36.86
CA PRO A 87 8.85 -6.77 37.42
C PRO A 87 9.42 -7.80 36.43
N THR A 88 10.75 -7.89 36.42
CA THR A 88 11.48 -8.92 35.65
C THR A 88 11.87 -10.06 36.56
N LEU A 89 11.66 -11.31 36.11
CA LEU A 89 12.07 -12.53 36.78
C LEU A 89 13.34 -13.05 36.10
N GLY A 90 14.38 -13.32 36.87
CA GLY A 90 15.61 -13.91 36.40
C GLY A 90 15.88 -15.21 37.14
N ALA A 91 16.29 -16.24 36.42
CA ALA A 91 16.82 -17.47 37.00
C ALA A 91 18.15 -17.82 36.34
N SER A 92 19.16 -18.09 37.12
CA SER A 92 20.47 -18.56 36.63
C SER A 92 20.98 -19.71 37.45
N ALA A 93 21.62 -20.67 36.78
CA ALA A 93 22.33 -21.77 37.43
C ALA A 93 23.73 -21.88 36.81
N GLY A 94 24.73 -22.04 37.64
CA GLY A 94 26.12 -22.20 37.21
C GLY A 94 26.77 -23.32 37.94
N THR A 95 27.61 -24.09 37.25
CA THR A 95 28.53 -25.08 37.87
C THR A 95 29.94 -24.61 37.58
N GLY A 96 30.85 -24.79 38.54
CA GLY A 96 32.26 -24.42 38.40
C GLY A 96 33.15 -25.19 39.31
N GLN A 97 34.43 -25.29 38.95
CA GLN A 97 35.46 -25.76 39.85
C GLN A 97 36.13 -24.58 40.51
N ILE A 98 36.12 -24.56 41.85
CA ILE A 98 36.89 -23.59 42.62
C ILE A 98 38.18 -24.32 43.05
N SER A 99 39.33 -23.67 42.90
CA SER A 99 40.63 -24.27 43.23
C SER A 99 40.62 -24.86 44.64
N GLY A 100 40.75 -26.18 44.76
CA GLY A 100 40.74 -26.94 46.03
C GLY A 100 39.40 -27.58 46.40
N TYR A 101 38.34 -27.43 45.58
CA TYR A 101 37.01 -28.03 45.81
C TYR A 101 36.44 -28.59 44.52
N ASN A 102 35.85 -29.81 44.59
CA ASN A 102 35.20 -30.45 43.47
C ASN A 102 33.74 -29.97 43.36
N ASP A 103 33.31 -29.65 42.13
CA ASP A 103 31.94 -29.40 41.70
C ASP A 103 31.09 -28.49 42.63
N SER A 104 31.28 -27.20 42.47
CA SER A 104 30.41 -26.20 43.07
C SER A 104 29.22 -25.86 42.15
N THR A 105 28.03 -25.82 42.71
CA THR A 105 26.81 -25.39 42.00
C THR A 105 26.22 -24.17 42.69
N SER A 106 25.85 -23.15 41.90
CA SER A 106 25.11 -21.97 42.36
C SER A 106 23.81 -21.83 41.57
N THR A 107 22.71 -21.58 42.27
CA THR A 107 21.41 -21.25 41.65
C THR A 107 20.95 -19.95 42.21
N THR A 108 20.62 -19.01 41.35
CA THR A 108 20.08 -17.68 41.70
C THR A 108 18.72 -17.48 41.07
N LEU A 109 17.74 -17.18 41.90
CA LEU A 109 16.43 -16.68 41.51
C LEU A 109 16.33 -15.21 41.91
N SER A 110 15.97 -14.33 40.96
CA SER A 110 15.88 -12.89 41.23
C SER A 110 14.58 -12.29 40.64
N VAL A 111 14.07 -11.30 41.37
CA VAL A 111 12.97 -10.45 40.90
C VAL A 111 13.49 -9.01 40.97
N SER A 112 13.35 -8.27 39.87
CA SER A 112 13.75 -6.87 39.81
C SER A 112 12.58 -6.02 39.32
N GLN A 113 12.15 -5.04 40.15
CA GLN A 113 11.09 -4.11 39.82
C GLN A 113 11.69 -2.71 39.64
N PRO A 114 11.63 -2.11 38.45
CA PRO A 114 11.99 -0.70 38.27
C PRO A 114 11.05 0.18 39.10
N LEU A 115 11.64 1.05 39.92
CA LEU A 115 10.91 2.03 40.73
C LEU A 115 10.94 3.41 40.07
N TRP A 116 12.10 3.79 39.54
CA TRP A 116 12.32 5.07 38.90
C TRP A 116 13.43 4.97 37.86
N ALA A 117 13.18 5.44 36.66
CA ALA A 117 14.12 5.39 35.53
C ALA A 117 14.45 6.78 34.93
N PHE A 118 14.10 7.87 35.62
CA PHE A 118 14.39 9.25 35.20
C PHE A 118 13.91 9.59 33.76
N GLY A 119 12.76 9.04 33.39
CA GLY A 119 12.18 9.22 32.04
C GLY A 119 12.65 8.21 31.00
N ARG A 120 13.65 7.35 31.26
CA ARG A 120 14.17 6.40 30.29
C ARG A 120 13.12 5.39 29.81
N ILE A 121 12.28 4.88 30.69
CA ILE A 121 11.19 3.95 30.33
C ILE A 121 10.07 4.71 29.64
N ASP A 122 9.74 5.90 30.13
CA ASP A 122 8.64 6.70 29.59
C ASP A 122 8.94 7.16 28.16
N SER A 123 10.14 7.71 27.90
CA SER A 123 10.55 8.10 26.56
C SER A 123 10.67 6.91 25.56
N ALA A 124 10.96 5.71 26.07
CA ALA A 124 10.95 4.52 25.23
C ALA A 124 9.52 4.09 24.87
N ILE A 125 8.56 4.29 25.77
CA ILE A 125 7.13 4.07 25.53
C ILE A 125 6.62 5.10 24.53
N ASP A 126 6.88 6.38 24.76
CA ASP A 126 6.45 7.48 23.88
C ASP A 126 6.99 7.27 22.44
N TYR A 127 8.26 6.89 22.31
CA TYR A 127 8.83 6.53 21.01
C TYR A 127 8.10 5.35 20.35
N ALA A 128 7.76 4.29 21.10
CA ALA A 128 7.07 3.13 20.53
C ALA A 128 5.62 3.44 20.16
N ASP A 129 4.97 4.33 20.89
CA ASP A 129 3.64 4.83 20.58
C ASP A 129 3.66 5.68 19.29
N ASP A 130 4.61 6.62 19.17
CA ASP A 130 4.79 7.42 17.97
C ASP A 130 5.23 6.59 16.75
N ASP A 131 6.03 5.53 16.94
CA ASP A 131 6.39 4.57 15.87
C ASP A 131 5.13 3.83 15.37
N THR A 132 4.19 3.54 16.27
CA THR A 132 2.89 2.96 15.89
C THR A 132 2.04 3.95 15.09
N LEU A 133 1.98 5.22 15.54
CA LEU A 133 1.25 6.28 14.80
C LEU A 133 1.85 6.55 13.42
N ALA A 134 3.16 6.57 13.30
CA ALA A 134 3.86 6.74 12.03
C ALA A 134 3.58 5.56 11.07
N GLN A 135 3.53 4.33 11.59
CA GLN A 135 3.17 3.16 10.79
C GLN A 135 1.69 3.18 10.37
N GLN A 136 0.77 3.64 11.22
CA GLN A 136 -0.64 3.83 10.88
C GLN A 136 -0.80 4.88 9.77
N ALA A 137 -0.08 6.00 9.85
CA ALA A 137 -0.10 7.03 8.81
C ALA A 137 0.47 6.49 7.48
N THR A 138 1.51 5.66 7.52
CA THR A 138 2.05 4.97 6.33
C THR A 138 1.05 4.00 5.73
N ALA A 139 0.37 3.21 6.55
CA ALA A 139 -0.68 2.30 6.10
C ALA A 139 -1.85 3.05 5.44
N TRP A 140 -2.20 4.23 5.95
CA TRP A 140 -3.19 5.10 5.35
C TRP A 140 -2.74 5.66 3.99
N ALA A 141 -1.47 6.03 3.84
CA ALA A 141 -0.90 6.46 2.57
C ALA A 141 -0.96 5.34 1.52
N THR A 142 -0.54 4.12 1.87
CA THR A 142 -0.64 2.94 0.99
C THR A 142 -2.10 2.64 0.60
N ARG A 143 -3.04 2.80 1.52
CA ARG A 143 -4.46 2.65 1.21
C ARG A 143 -4.92 3.62 0.13
N ARG A 144 -4.57 4.90 0.23
CA ARG A 144 -4.94 5.91 -0.79
C ARG A 144 -4.27 5.67 -2.13
N GLU A 145 -3.02 5.24 -2.13
CA GLU A 145 -2.31 4.85 -3.34
C GLU A 145 -3.05 3.73 -4.08
N LEU A 146 -3.44 2.67 -3.38
CA LEU A 146 -4.20 1.56 -3.96
C LEU A 146 -5.61 1.99 -4.43
N LEU A 147 -6.26 2.94 -3.75
CA LEU A 147 -7.51 3.52 -4.23
C LEU A 147 -7.29 4.28 -5.55
N GLU A 148 -6.22 5.09 -5.65
CA GLU A 148 -5.87 5.81 -6.87
C GLU A 148 -5.57 4.84 -8.01
N GLU A 149 -4.71 3.83 -7.78
CA GLU A 149 -4.37 2.81 -8.78
C GLU A 149 -5.59 2.04 -9.27
N THR A 150 -6.49 1.64 -8.36
CA THR A 150 -7.71 0.90 -8.72
C THR A 150 -8.66 1.77 -9.53
N ALA A 151 -8.86 3.03 -9.15
CA ALA A 151 -9.70 3.96 -9.89
C ALA A 151 -9.16 4.21 -11.30
N VAL A 152 -7.85 4.37 -11.44
CA VAL A 152 -7.16 4.53 -12.73
C VAL A 152 -7.28 3.26 -13.57
N ALA A 153 -7.05 2.08 -12.98
CA ALA A 153 -7.17 0.80 -13.69
C ALA A 153 -8.61 0.58 -14.20
N TYR A 154 -9.62 0.92 -13.40
CA TYR A 154 -11.02 0.86 -13.81
C TYR A 154 -11.33 1.80 -15.00
N ALA A 155 -10.87 3.06 -14.94
CA ALA A 155 -11.03 4.01 -16.04
C ALA A 155 -10.30 3.57 -17.31
N ASN A 156 -9.12 2.96 -17.17
CA ASN A 156 -8.36 2.41 -18.28
C ASN A 156 -9.11 1.26 -18.97
N VAL A 157 -9.74 0.34 -18.23
CA VAL A 157 -10.57 -0.71 -18.83
C VAL A 157 -11.69 -0.09 -19.68
N GLN A 158 -12.37 0.96 -19.18
CA GLN A 158 -13.40 1.64 -19.94
C GLN A 158 -12.84 2.30 -21.21
N GLY A 159 -11.71 3.01 -21.12
CA GLY A 159 -11.08 3.63 -22.27
C GLY A 159 -10.65 2.62 -23.34
N VAL A 160 -10.16 1.45 -22.94
CA VAL A 160 -9.78 0.37 -23.87
C VAL A 160 -11.01 -0.26 -24.52
N ARG A 161 -12.13 -0.41 -23.79
CA ARG A 161 -13.42 -0.87 -24.38
C ARG A 161 -13.96 0.10 -25.41
N GLU A 162 -13.89 1.39 -25.15
CA GLU A 162 -14.26 2.40 -26.15
C GLU A 162 -13.36 2.31 -27.40
N ARG A 163 -12.04 2.09 -27.24
CA ARG A 163 -11.12 1.86 -28.38
C ARG A 163 -11.45 0.58 -29.15
N LEU A 164 -11.83 -0.50 -28.45
CA LEU A 164 -12.27 -1.72 -29.08
C LEU A 164 -13.52 -1.49 -29.95
N ALA A 165 -14.52 -0.76 -29.46
CA ALA A 165 -15.71 -0.41 -30.23
C ALA A 165 -15.38 0.39 -31.49
N VAL A 166 -14.42 1.32 -31.44
CA VAL A 166 -13.92 2.05 -32.61
C VAL A 166 -13.25 1.10 -33.59
N ALA A 167 -12.42 0.16 -33.12
CA ALA A 167 -11.75 -0.83 -33.97
C ALA A 167 -12.75 -1.79 -34.66
N GLU A 168 -13.80 -2.22 -33.97
CA GLU A 168 -14.90 -3.02 -34.53
C GLU A 168 -15.65 -2.23 -35.62
N SER A 169 -15.99 -0.99 -35.38
CA SER A 169 -16.61 -0.11 -36.36
C SER A 169 -15.72 0.08 -37.58
N ASN A 170 -14.42 0.23 -37.39
CA ASN A 170 -13.45 0.34 -38.49
C ASN A 170 -13.38 -0.93 -39.33
N VAL A 171 -13.38 -2.13 -38.76
CA VAL A 171 -13.45 -3.39 -39.49
C VAL A 171 -14.74 -3.46 -40.33
N ASN A 172 -15.88 -3.15 -39.73
CA ASN A 172 -17.17 -3.14 -40.43
C ASN A 172 -17.18 -2.17 -41.62
N ASN A 173 -16.62 -0.98 -41.45
CA ASN A 173 -16.50 0.01 -42.52
C ASN A 173 -15.62 -0.52 -43.70
N HIS A 174 -14.46 -1.09 -43.39
CA HIS A 174 -13.55 -1.63 -44.39
C HIS A 174 -14.10 -2.89 -45.06
N GLN A 175 -14.84 -3.73 -44.32
CA GLN A 175 -15.50 -4.90 -44.93
C GLN A 175 -16.57 -4.47 -45.92
N ALA A 176 -17.44 -3.53 -45.58
CA ALA A 176 -18.45 -3.02 -46.51
C ALA A 176 -17.82 -2.41 -47.77
N LEU A 177 -16.75 -1.63 -47.62
CA LEU A 177 -16.01 -1.07 -48.76
C LEU A 177 -15.37 -2.15 -49.61
N GLN A 178 -14.74 -3.15 -49.06
CA GLN A 178 -14.12 -4.25 -49.77
C GLN A 178 -15.16 -5.04 -50.59
N GLU A 179 -16.32 -5.35 -50.02
CA GLU A 179 -17.42 -6.02 -50.71
C GLU A 179 -17.97 -5.16 -51.85
N GLN A 180 -18.11 -3.85 -51.67
CA GLN A 180 -18.58 -2.94 -52.69
C GLN A 180 -17.60 -2.83 -53.85
N ILE A 181 -16.30 -2.73 -53.61
CA ILE A 181 -15.25 -2.70 -54.64
C ILE A 181 -15.19 -4.02 -55.40
N GLN A 182 -15.32 -5.14 -54.69
CA GLN A 182 -15.31 -6.48 -55.33
C GLN A 182 -16.49 -6.63 -56.30
N ARG A 183 -17.72 -6.20 -55.92
CA ARG A 183 -18.88 -6.21 -56.84
C ARG A 183 -18.63 -5.32 -58.07
N ARG A 184 -18.05 -4.12 -57.91
CA ARG A 184 -17.72 -3.23 -59.04
C ARG A 184 -16.64 -3.82 -59.93
N ALA A 185 -15.65 -4.50 -59.40
CA ALA A 185 -14.63 -5.18 -60.22
C ALA A 185 -15.21 -6.32 -61.04
N GLN A 186 -16.14 -7.11 -60.48
CA GLN A 186 -16.88 -8.13 -61.24
C GLN A 186 -17.69 -7.55 -62.38
N GLY A 187 -18.21 -6.32 -62.22
CA GLY A 187 -18.89 -5.56 -63.28
C GLY A 187 -17.95 -4.80 -64.24
N GLY A 188 -16.62 -4.95 -64.12
CA GLY A 188 -15.65 -4.24 -64.95
C GLY A 188 -15.46 -2.74 -64.61
N LEU A 189 -15.99 -2.27 -63.44
CA LEU A 189 -15.99 -0.87 -63.05
C LEU A 189 -14.92 -0.51 -62.00
N ALA A 190 -14.07 -1.48 -61.63
CA ALA A 190 -12.93 -1.29 -60.74
C ALA A 190 -11.77 -2.21 -61.13
N SER A 191 -10.54 -1.82 -60.79
CA SER A 191 -9.34 -2.59 -61.11
C SER A 191 -9.08 -3.70 -60.10
N SER A 192 -8.30 -4.72 -60.48
CA SER A 192 -7.81 -5.76 -59.56
C SER A 192 -6.91 -5.16 -58.47
N ALA A 193 -6.19 -4.07 -58.78
CA ALA A 193 -5.36 -3.35 -57.80
C ALA A 193 -6.22 -2.71 -56.69
N ASP A 194 -7.40 -2.17 -57.06
CA ASP A 194 -8.36 -1.60 -56.10
C ASP A 194 -8.89 -2.66 -55.13
N VAL A 195 -9.23 -3.86 -55.63
CA VAL A 195 -9.66 -4.99 -54.81
C VAL A 195 -8.54 -5.42 -53.85
N SER A 196 -7.31 -5.48 -54.34
CA SER A 196 -6.14 -5.85 -53.53
C SER A 196 -5.89 -4.83 -52.42
N LEU A 197 -6.00 -3.53 -52.75
CA LEU A 197 -5.83 -2.46 -51.75
C LEU A 197 -6.95 -2.49 -50.69
N ALA A 198 -8.22 -2.65 -51.08
CA ALA A 198 -9.35 -2.76 -50.15
C ALA A 198 -9.18 -3.98 -49.23
N LYS A 199 -8.73 -5.12 -49.76
CA LYS A 199 -8.41 -6.32 -48.96
C LYS A 199 -7.27 -6.08 -47.99
N ALA A 200 -6.19 -5.39 -48.41
CA ALA A 200 -5.09 -5.03 -47.51
C ALA A 200 -5.54 -4.13 -46.36
N ARG A 201 -6.41 -3.14 -46.60
CA ARG A 201 -6.98 -2.27 -45.60
C ARG A 201 -7.88 -3.01 -44.62
N LEU A 202 -8.70 -3.95 -45.08
CA LEU A 202 -9.49 -4.81 -44.20
C LEU A 202 -8.61 -5.69 -43.32
N LEU A 203 -7.54 -6.26 -43.85
CA LEU A 203 -6.59 -7.05 -43.04
C LEU A 203 -5.90 -6.18 -41.98
N GLN A 204 -5.51 -4.96 -42.33
CA GLN A 204 -4.95 -3.99 -41.38
C GLN A 204 -5.95 -3.65 -40.25
N ALA A 205 -7.21 -3.37 -40.62
CA ALA A 205 -8.25 -3.09 -39.61
C ALA A 205 -8.50 -4.29 -38.70
N ARG A 206 -8.49 -5.53 -39.21
CA ARG A 206 -8.59 -6.75 -38.39
C ARG A 206 -7.41 -6.93 -37.46
N SER A 207 -6.19 -6.64 -37.89
CA SER A 207 -5.00 -6.67 -37.02
C SER A 207 -5.12 -5.65 -35.88
N SER A 208 -5.62 -4.44 -36.18
CA SER A 208 -5.87 -3.42 -35.14
C SER A 208 -6.97 -3.83 -34.16
N LEU A 209 -8.00 -4.55 -34.63
CA LEU A 209 -9.04 -5.12 -33.76
C LEU A 209 -8.47 -6.18 -32.81
N GLU A 210 -7.64 -7.09 -33.30
CA GLU A 210 -7.01 -8.11 -32.43
C GLU A 210 -6.06 -7.47 -31.40
N GLN A 211 -5.36 -6.39 -31.78
CA GLN A 211 -4.57 -5.62 -30.82
C GLN A 211 -5.45 -4.99 -29.73
N ALA A 212 -6.56 -4.36 -30.10
CA ALA A 212 -7.48 -3.77 -29.13
C ALA A 212 -8.10 -4.80 -28.18
N LYS A 213 -8.37 -6.02 -28.65
CA LYS A 213 -8.80 -7.14 -27.78
C LYS A 213 -7.71 -7.56 -26.81
N SER A 214 -6.47 -7.65 -27.25
CA SER A 214 -5.33 -7.96 -26.39
C SER A 214 -5.11 -6.88 -25.32
N ASP A 215 -5.25 -5.60 -25.71
CA ASP A 215 -5.14 -4.47 -24.78
C ASP A 215 -6.24 -4.53 -23.70
N LEU A 216 -7.47 -4.94 -24.09
CA LEU A 216 -8.57 -5.11 -23.12
C LEU A 216 -8.26 -6.21 -22.12
N LEU A 217 -7.80 -7.38 -22.58
CA LEU A 217 -7.40 -8.47 -21.68
C LEU A 217 -6.30 -8.03 -20.70
N THR A 218 -5.35 -7.24 -21.18
CA THR A 218 -4.27 -6.70 -20.33
C THR A 218 -4.81 -5.73 -19.30
N ALA A 219 -5.70 -4.81 -19.68
CA ALA A 219 -6.31 -3.85 -18.77
C ALA A 219 -7.20 -4.55 -17.71
N GLU A 220 -7.98 -5.55 -18.11
CA GLU A 220 -8.80 -6.37 -17.21
C GLU A 220 -7.93 -7.19 -16.26
N SER A 221 -6.81 -7.74 -16.71
CA SER A 221 -5.84 -8.44 -15.85
C SER A 221 -5.20 -7.50 -14.84
N THR A 222 -4.90 -6.26 -15.22
CA THR A 222 -4.38 -5.23 -14.30
C THR A 222 -5.41 -4.91 -13.23
N LEU A 223 -6.67 -4.68 -13.60
CA LEU A 223 -7.75 -4.46 -12.64
C LEU A 223 -7.94 -5.65 -11.70
N LEU A 224 -7.94 -6.88 -12.25
CA LEU A 224 -8.05 -8.12 -11.47
C LEU A 224 -6.90 -8.26 -10.47
N SER A 225 -5.67 -7.88 -10.83
CA SER A 225 -4.52 -7.94 -9.92
C SER A 225 -4.69 -7.01 -8.70
N LEU A 226 -5.39 -5.90 -8.84
CA LEU A 226 -5.69 -4.97 -7.77
C LEU A 226 -6.90 -5.41 -6.93
N THR A 227 -7.97 -5.83 -7.59
CA THR A 227 -9.23 -6.20 -6.93
C THR A 227 -9.23 -7.62 -6.36
N GLN A 228 -8.35 -8.50 -6.85
CA GLN A 228 -8.28 -9.94 -6.54
C GLN A 228 -9.56 -10.73 -6.87
N GLU A 229 -10.57 -10.06 -7.41
CA GLU A 229 -11.84 -10.63 -7.84
C GLU A 229 -12.26 -10.02 -9.19
N PRO A 230 -12.93 -10.78 -10.07
CA PRO A 230 -13.45 -10.25 -11.31
C PRO A 230 -14.57 -9.24 -11.05
N ILE A 231 -14.39 -8.00 -11.50
CA ILE A 231 -15.36 -6.91 -11.33
C ILE A 231 -16.00 -6.59 -12.68
N ALA A 232 -17.34 -6.49 -12.68
CA ALA A 232 -18.06 -5.97 -13.84
C ALA A 232 -17.71 -4.49 -14.06
N SER A 233 -16.97 -4.21 -15.13
CA SER A 233 -16.47 -2.87 -15.48
C SER A 233 -17.30 -2.22 -16.60
N ASP A 234 -18.58 -2.61 -16.72
CA ASP A 234 -19.49 -2.13 -17.76
C ASP A 234 -20.12 -0.78 -17.41
N LEU A 235 -20.21 -0.49 -16.10
CA LEU A 235 -20.84 0.75 -15.63
C LEU A 235 -19.91 1.95 -15.79
N PRO A 236 -20.40 3.07 -16.33
CA PRO A 236 -19.60 4.28 -16.46
C PRO A 236 -19.19 4.83 -15.09
N VAL A 237 -18.06 5.53 -15.05
CA VAL A 237 -17.66 6.29 -13.86
C VAL A 237 -18.74 7.32 -13.54
N PRO A 238 -19.24 7.38 -12.28
CA PRO A 238 -20.28 8.34 -11.91
C PRO A 238 -19.85 9.79 -12.14
N GLY A 239 -20.66 10.55 -12.86
CA GLY A 239 -20.33 11.93 -13.27
C GLY A 239 -20.10 12.91 -12.10
N ASN A 240 -20.73 12.66 -10.95
CA ASN A 240 -20.53 13.47 -9.74
C ASN A 240 -19.10 13.39 -9.18
N ILE A 241 -18.38 12.29 -9.44
CA ILE A 241 -16.98 12.13 -9.03
C ILE A 241 -16.06 12.95 -9.94
N LEU A 242 -16.40 13.00 -11.24
CA LEU A 242 -15.62 13.71 -12.26
C LEU A 242 -15.80 15.23 -12.19
N GLN A 243 -16.87 15.72 -11.52
CA GLN A 243 -17.10 17.14 -11.28
C GLN A 243 -16.28 17.58 -10.06
N LEU A 244 -15.23 18.33 -10.31
CA LEU A 244 -14.33 18.86 -9.29
C LEU A 244 -14.66 20.32 -8.96
N PRO A 245 -14.36 20.80 -7.74
CA PRO A 245 -14.44 22.22 -7.41
C PRO A 245 -13.42 23.05 -8.21
N ALA A 246 -13.35 24.35 -7.95
CA ALA A 246 -12.37 25.23 -8.58
C ALA A 246 -10.92 24.80 -8.25
N ASP A 247 -9.98 24.97 -9.16
CA ASP A 247 -8.61 24.47 -9.10
C ASP A 247 -7.85 24.90 -7.84
N GLN A 248 -7.99 26.14 -7.42
CA GLN A 248 -7.38 26.64 -6.20
C GLN A 248 -7.88 25.87 -4.95
N ALA A 249 -9.18 25.61 -4.88
CA ALA A 249 -9.76 24.83 -3.78
C ALA A 249 -9.27 23.36 -3.79
N ILE A 250 -9.05 22.79 -4.97
CA ILE A 250 -8.48 21.44 -5.11
C ILE A 250 -7.06 21.41 -4.56
N GLN A 251 -6.21 22.36 -4.91
CA GLN A 251 -4.83 22.44 -4.50
C GLN A 251 -4.71 22.54 -2.97
N GLU A 252 -5.51 23.41 -2.35
CA GLU A 252 -5.56 23.53 -0.89
C GLU A 252 -6.06 22.24 -0.22
N GLN A 253 -7.10 21.60 -0.76
CA GLN A 253 -7.65 20.35 -0.24
C GLN A 253 -6.67 19.19 -0.35
N VAL A 254 -5.97 19.04 -1.47
CA VAL A 254 -4.97 17.98 -1.66
C VAL A 254 -3.86 18.11 -0.62
N LEU A 255 -3.29 19.31 -0.44
CA LEU A 255 -2.24 19.53 0.56
C LEU A 255 -2.72 19.27 1.99
N ALA A 256 -3.93 19.71 2.34
CA ALA A 256 -4.49 19.52 3.67
C ALA A 256 -4.85 18.07 3.98
N GLN A 257 -5.21 17.28 2.95
CA GLN A 257 -5.69 15.91 3.12
C GLN A 257 -4.67 14.86 2.66
N SER A 258 -3.52 15.25 2.10
CA SER A 258 -2.52 14.30 1.58
C SER A 258 -2.10 13.29 2.66
N ALA A 259 -2.33 12.01 2.36
CA ALA A 259 -1.94 10.91 3.24
C ALA A 259 -0.42 10.76 3.33
N THR A 260 0.29 11.02 2.24
CA THR A 260 1.76 10.97 2.17
C THR A 260 2.39 12.09 2.97
N VAL A 261 1.83 13.30 2.95
CA VAL A 261 2.28 14.42 3.79
C VAL A 261 2.08 14.09 5.27
N ARG A 262 0.90 13.57 5.65
CA ARG A 262 0.64 13.14 7.04
C ARG A 262 1.57 12.04 7.52
N ALA A 263 1.92 11.08 6.64
CA ALA A 263 2.91 10.05 6.99
C ALA A 263 4.30 10.65 7.25
N ARG A 264 4.71 11.68 6.49
CA ARG A 264 5.98 12.40 6.74
C ARG A 264 5.91 13.27 8.00
N GLU A 265 4.76 13.88 8.31
CA GLU A 265 4.55 14.61 9.57
C GLU A 265 4.70 13.68 10.79
N ALA A 266 4.06 12.51 10.75
CA ALA A 266 4.23 11.50 11.79
C ALA A 266 5.69 11.01 11.90
N GLY A 267 6.43 10.93 10.78
CA GLY A 267 7.85 10.63 10.75
C GLY A 267 8.71 11.71 11.43
N VAL A 268 8.35 13.00 11.31
CA VAL A 268 9.03 14.09 12.05
C VAL A 268 8.80 13.94 13.54
N THR A 269 7.54 13.73 13.97
CA THR A 269 7.21 13.50 15.40
C THR A 269 7.99 12.31 15.96
N LEU A 270 8.04 11.20 15.26
CA LEU A 270 8.82 10.02 15.65
C LEU A 270 10.32 10.34 15.81
N ALA A 271 10.89 11.13 14.89
CA ALA A 271 12.29 11.53 14.98
C ALA A 271 12.54 12.46 16.19
N GLU A 272 11.61 13.36 16.51
CA GLU A 272 11.68 14.22 17.70
C GLU A 272 11.62 13.40 19.00
N THR A 273 10.73 12.41 19.07
CA THR A 273 10.64 11.49 20.22
C THR A 273 11.91 10.62 20.35
N ASP A 274 12.56 10.25 19.22
CA ASP A 274 13.85 9.53 19.23
C ASP A 274 14.95 10.36 19.90
N VAL A 275 14.97 11.69 19.73
CA VAL A 275 15.93 12.58 20.41
C VAL A 275 15.78 12.45 21.91
N GLU A 276 14.55 12.50 22.44
CA GLU A 276 14.31 12.37 23.88
C GLU A 276 14.64 10.98 24.40
N ARG A 277 14.33 9.94 23.63
CA ARG A 277 14.72 8.56 23.94
C ARG A 277 16.25 8.41 24.01
N GLN A 278 17.00 9.00 23.08
CA GLN A 278 18.47 8.98 23.10
C GLN A 278 19.03 9.80 24.29
N ARG A 279 18.40 10.93 24.60
CA ARG A 279 18.79 11.78 25.75
C ARG A 279 18.67 11.03 27.05
N THR A 280 17.57 10.30 27.25
CA THR A 280 17.29 9.60 28.51
C THR A 280 17.95 8.22 28.59
N SER A 281 18.47 7.68 27.49
CA SER A 281 19.01 6.31 27.38
C SER A 281 20.15 6.01 28.37
N SER A 282 20.99 7.01 28.72
CA SER A 282 22.12 6.89 29.64
C SER A 282 21.75 7.17 31.09
N LEU A 283 20.50 7.59 31.38
CA LEU A 283 20.07 7.89 32.74
C LEU A 283 19.96 6.59 33.56
N PRO A 284 20.32 6.66 34.88
CA PRO A 284 20.29 5.48 35.72
C PRO A 284 18.86 5.00 35.96
N THR A 285 18.73 3.74 36.39
CA THR A 285 17.47 3.15 36.84
C THR A 285 17.61 2.75 38.31
N VAL A 286 16.66 3.13 39.11
CA VAL A 286 16.50 2.68 40.50
C VAL A 286 15.53 1.53 40.51
N SER A 287 15.97 0.34 40.97
CA SER A 287 15.16 -0.87 41.02
C SER A 287 15.17 -1.48 42.43
N LEU A 288 14.04 -2.05 42.81
CA LEU A 288 13.95 -2.95 43.97
C LEU A 288 14.29 -4.35 43.45
N GLN A 289 15.31 -4.96 44.04
CA GLN A 289 15.75 -6.31 43.67
C GLN A 289 15.63 -7.24 44.88
N ALA A 290 14.90 -8.33 44.72
CA ALA A 290 14.90 -9.45 45.66
C ALA A 290 15.58 -10.65 44.98
N SER A 291 16.52 -11.29 45.70
CA SER A 291 17.20 -12.50 45.16
C SER A 291 17.36 -13.57 46.23
N ARG A 292 17.27 -14.81 45.74
CA ARG A 292 17.58 -16.00 46.51
C ARG A 292 18.72 -16.70 45.84
N ASN A 293 19.80 -16.96 46.59
CA ASN A 293 20.98 -17.66 46.15
C ASN A 293 21.11 -18.95 46.93
N ASP A 294 21.10 -20.09 46.24
CA ASP A 294 21.31 -21.41 46.79
C ASP A 294 22.66 -21.93 46.28
N TYR A 295 23.55 -22.31 47.23
CA TYR A 295 24.90 -22.79 46.96
C TYR A 295 25.05 -24.23 47.40
N SER A 296 25.68 -25.09 46.58
CA SER A 296 26.00 -26.46 46.88
C SER A 296 27.47 -26.74 46.55
N GLY A 297 28.20 -27.46 47.40
CA GLY A 297 29.60 -27.79 47.18
C GLY A 297 30.61 -26.68 47.50
N ILE A 298 30.19 -25.56 48.06
CA ILE A 298 31.06 -24.45 48.46
C ILE A 298 31.09 -24.36 49.99
N PRO A 299 32.21 -24.69 50.65
CA PRO A 299 32.34 -24.56 52.11
C PRO A 299 32.19 -23.10 52.55
N ASN A 300 31.49 -22.88 53.67
CA ASN A 300 31.22 -21.57 54.27
C ASN A 300 30.33 -20.63 53.47
N GLN A 301 29.77 -21.02 52.32
CA GLN A 301 28.68 -20.27 51.71
C GLN A 301 27.34 -20.84 52.14
N ARG A 302 26.47 -19.95 52.65
CA ARG A 302 25.10 -20.28 53.05
C ARG A 302 24.13 -19.72 52.05
N ASN A 303 23.03 -20.44 51.84
CA ASN A 303 21.90 -19.94 51.12
C ASN A 303 21.41 -18.62 51.74
N ASN A 304 21.22 -17.62 50.90
CA ASN A 304 20.77 -16.28 51.39
C ASN A 304 19.66 -15.73 50.55
N ASN A 305 18.81 -14.97 51.23
CA ASN A 305 17.78 -14.12 50.57
C ASN A 305 18.22 -12.67 50.80
N THR A 306 18.17 -11.88 49.71
CA THR A 306 18.50 -10.45 49.77
C THR A 306 17.41 -9.62 49.20
N ILE A 307 17.14 -8.45 49.77
CA ILE A 307 16.27 -7.42 49.21
C ILE A 307 17.08 -6.13 49.23
N ASN A 308 17.30 -5.55 48.05
CA ASN A 308 18.15 -4.39 47.88
C ASN A 308 17.45 -3.35 46.98
N ILE A 309 17.75 -2.09 47.21
CA ILE A 309 17.53 -1.02 46.22
C ILE A 309 18.85 -0.89 45.44
N VAL A 310 18.77 -1.04 44.17
CA VAL A 310 19.93 -1.02 43.27
C VAL A 310 19.76 0.15 42.30
N VAL A 311 20.80 0.98 42.17
CA VAL A 311 20.89 2.02 41.15
C VAL A 311 21.85 1.55 40.08
N THR A 312 21.37 1.36 38.89
CA THR A 312 22.17 0.89 37.75
C THR A 312 22.20 1.98 36.67
N GLY A 313 23.38 2.37 36.27
CA GLY A 313 23.63 3.31 35.16
C GLY A 313 24.89 2.91 34.42
N THR A 314 24.89 3.04 33.13
CA THR A 314 26.07 2.80 32.27
C THR A 314 26.44 4.09 31.55
N MET A 315 27.71 4.44 31.56
CA MET A 315 28.24 5.61 30.86
C MET A 315 29.39 5.18 29.94
N GLU A 316 29.05 4.82 28.74
CA GLU A 316 30.00 4.35 27.75
C GLU A 316 30.86 5.51 27.21
N GLY A 317 32.18 5.27 27.10
CA GLY A 317 33.12 6.30 26.61
C GLY A 317 33.06 7.62 27.34
N LEU A 318 32.83 7.62 28.67
CA LEU A 318 32.67 8.84 29.49
C LEU A 318 31.54 9.76 29.00
N GLY A 319 30.48 9.17 28.41
CA GLY A 319 29.33 9.92 27.90
C GLY A 319 29.46 10.40 26.44
N LEU A 320 30.62 10.24 25.80
CA LEU A 320 30.82 10.67 24.43
C LEU A 320 29.99 9.85 23.43
N VAL A 321 29.76 8.56 23.73
CA VAL A 321 28.91 7.70 22.90
C VAL A 321 27.49 8.25 22.89
N ASN A 322 26.92 8.52 24.07
CA ASN A 322 25.56 9.05 24.14
C ASN A 322 25.41 10.44 23.49
N ARG A 323 26.42 11.32 23.65
CA ARG A 323 26.44 12.61 22.97
C ARG A 323 26.46 12.47 21.44
N GLY A 324 27.23 11.51 20.91
CA GLY A 324 27.24 11.19 19.49
C GLY A 324 25.88 10.72 18.99
N LEU A 325 25.21 9.84 19.75
CA LEU A 325 23.88 9.33 19.40
C LEU A 325 22.81 10.44 19.45
N GLN A 326 22.88 11.36 20.45
CA GLN A 326 21.99 12.50 20.52
C GLN A 326 22.17 13.43 19.32
N ASN A 327 23.43 13.77 18.95
CA ASN A 327 23.68 14.59 17.79
C ASN A 327 23.17 13.91 16.51
N ALA A 328 23.37 12.61 16.35
CA ALA A 328 22.84 11.86 15.21
C ALA A 328 21.29 11.86 15.17
N ALA A 329 20.64 11.82 16.33
CA ALA A 329 19.16 11.92 16.40
C ALA A 329 18.67 13.33 16.02
N LEU A 330 19.37 14.40 16.43
CA LEU A 330 19.04 15.77 16.03
C LEU A 330 19.16 15.97 14.50
N GLU A 331 20.22 15.42 13.88
CA GLU A 331 20.37 15.47 12.43
C GLU A 331 19.28 14.65 11.69
N ARG A 332 18.76 13.57 12.29
CA ARG A 332 17.60 12.83 11.75
C ARG A 332 16.32 13.65 11.79
N VAL A 333 16.11 14.46 12.82
CA VAL A 333 14.97 15.39 12.86
C VAL A 333 15.04 16.38 11.73
N GLU A 334 16.24 16.98 11.49
CA GLU A 334 16.42 17.91 10.40
C GLU A 334 16.19 17.22 9.03
N SER A 335 16.72 16.01 8.85
CA SER A 335 16.46 15.21 7.64
C SER A 335 14.96 14.98 7.44
N ALA A 336 14.25 14.56 8.50
CA ALA A 336 12.81 14.29 8.42
C ALA A 336 11.99 15.56 8.09
N ARG A 337 12.40 16.74 8.58
CA ARG A 337 11.79 18.03 8.23
C ARG A 337 12.01 18.39 6.77
N GLN A 338 13.21 18.16 6.23
CA GLN A 338 13.49 18.39 4.83
C GLN A 338 12.73 17.41 3.92
N ASP A 339 12.61 16.14 4.32
CA ASP A 339 11.79 15.15 3.62
C ASP A 339 10.30 15.56 3.58
N LEU A 340 9.77 16.11 4.68
CA LEU A 340 8.41 16.64 4.74
C LEU A 340 8.26 17.86 3.79
N ALA A 341 9.21 18.77 3.79
CA ALA A 341 9.19 19.94 2.90
C ALA A 341 9.23 19.50 1.43
N GLN A 342 10.09 18.54 1.10
CA GLN A 342 10.17 17.95 -0.24
C GLN A 342 8.85 17.27 -0.63
N GLN A 343 8.22 16.52 0.26
CA GLN A 343 6.94 15.86 -0.03
C GLN A 343 5.84 16.87 -0.31
N ARG A 344 5.72 17.93 0.49
CA ARG A 344 4.75 19.02 0.25
C ARG A 344 4.97 19.68 -1.10
N HIS A 345 6.23 19.95 -1.46
CA HIS A 345 6.56 20.52 -2.76
C HIS A 345 6.24 19.59 -3.92
N SER A 346 6.52 18.29 -3.77
CA SER A 346 6.19 17.28 -4.77
C SER A 346 4.67 17.17 -4.99
N GLU A 347 3.87 17.14 -3.91
CA GLU A 347 2.41 17.13 -3.99
C GLU A 347 1.84 18.36 -4.69
N ASP A 348 2.38 19.54 -4.39
CA ASP A 348 1.98 20.79 -5.03
C ASP A 348 2.24 20.77 -6.54
N ILE A 349 3.45 20.37 -6.94
CA ILE A 349 3.82 20.27 -8.37
C ILE A 349 2.94 19.24 -9.09
N GLN A 350 2.79 18.03 -8.51
CA GLN A 350 2.00 16.97 -9.14
C GLN A 350 0.52 17.37 -9.27
N THR A 351 -0.01 18.04 -8.27
CA THR A 351 -1.40 18.52 -8.31
C THR A 351 -1.61 19.56 -9.41
N ARG A 352 -0.69 20.52 -9.54
CA ARG A 352 -0.73 21.52 -10.65
C ARG A 352 -0.65 20.83 -12.00
N GLN A 353 0.30 19.89 -12.17
CA GLN A 353 0.44 19.15 -13.42
C GLN A 353 -0.84 18.39 -13.80
N LEU A 354 -1.49 17.76 -12.82
CA LEU A 354 -2.75 17.05 -13.05
C LEU A 354 -3.89 18.01 -13.43
N LEU A 355 -3.96 19.20 -12.81
CA LEU A 355 -4.95 20.23 -13.14
C LEU A 355 -4.73 20.75 -14.57
N ASP A 356 -3.48 21.11 -14.90
CA ASP A 356 -3.11 21.59 -16.24
C ASP A 356 -3.41 20.54 -17.33
N GLN A 357 -3.06 19.27 -17.08
CA GLN A 357 -3.33 18.15 -18.00
C GLN A 357 -4.83 17.94 -18.19
N ARG A 358 -5.59 17.97 -17.09
CA ARG A 358 -7.04 17.80 -17.12
C ARG A 358 -7.72 18.91 -17.92
N ASP A 359 -7.33 20.16 -17.73
CA ASP A 359 -7.87 21.31 -18.45
C ASP A 359 -7.53 21.27 -19.94
N ALA A 360 -6.28 20.94 -20.27
CA ALA A 360 -5.86 20.72 -21.65
C ALA A 360 -6.65 19.57 -22.30
N ASN A 361 -6.82 18.44 -21.61
CA ASN A 361 -7.61 17.31 -22.10
C ASN A 361 -9.10 17.68 -22.27
N GLN A 362 -9.65 18.51 -21.40
CA GLN A 362 -11.04 18.99 -21.53
C GLN A 362 -11.22 19.87 -22.77
N THR A 363 -10.28 20.74 -23.05
CA THR A 363 -10.28 21.59 -24.25
C THR A 363 -10.15 20.74 -25.51
N LEU A 364 -9.23 19.78 -25.53
CA LEU A 364 -9.04 18.87 -26.66
C LEU A 364 -10.28 17.99 -26.87
N LEU A 365 -10.95 17.55 -25.81
CA LEU A 365 -12.17 16.73 -25.89
C LEU A 365 -13.23 17.40 -26.72
N VAL A 366 -13.53 18.69 -26.47
CA VAL A 366 -14.52 19.46 -27.21
C VAL A 366 -14.13 19.56 -28.70
N GLY A 367 -12.84 19.82 -29.00
CA GLY A 367 -12.36 19.89 -30.38
C GLY A 367 -12.48 18.56 -31.13
N TYR A 368 -12.10 17.46 -30.49
CA TYR A 368 -12.20 16.13 -31.10
C TYR A 368 -13.66 15.66 -31.28
N GLU A 369 -14.56 15.97 -30.31
CA GLU A 369 -15.98 15.65 -30.44
C GLU A 369 -16.59 16.34 -31.66
N GLN A 370 -16.31 17.62 -31.84
CA GLN A 370 -16.78 18.36 -33.00
C GLN A 370 -16.16 17.82 -34.31
N SER A 371 -14.85 17.54 -34.32
CA SER A 371 -14.17 16.98 -35.51
C SER A 371 -14.75 15.63 -35.94
N VAL A 372 -15.07 14.75 -34.99
CA VAL A 372 -15.67 13.43 -35.27
C VAL A 372 -17.07 13.61 -35.90
N VAL A 373 -17.87 14.57 -35.43
CA VAL A 373 -19.19 14.86 -36.04
C VAL A 373 -19.04 15.32 -37.48
N GLU A 374 -18.19 16.31 -37.76
CA GLU A 374 -17.98 16.86 -39.11
C GLU A 374 -17.40 15.80 -40.08
N LEU A 375 -16.46 14.96 -39.61
CA LEU A 375 -15.90 13.88 -40.43
C LEU A 375 -16.90 12.75 -40.67
N SER A 376 -17.78 12.47 -39.71
CA SER A 376 -18.88 11.51 -39.89
C SER A 376 -19.84 11.97 -41.00
N ASP A 377 -20.23 13.24 -41.00
CA ASP A 377 -21.09 13.84 -42.00
C ASP A 377 -20.38 13.89 -43.37
N THR A 378 -19.09 14.22 -43.38
CA THR A 378 -18.27 14.18 -44.59
C THR A 378 -18.22 12.78 -45.21
N LEU A 379 -17.95 11.77 -44.37
CA LEU A 379 -17.96 10.38 -44.83
C LEU A 379 -19.30 9.95 -45.39
N ALA A 380 -20.40 10.29 -44.70
CA ALA A 380 -21.75 10.01 -45.18
C ALA A 380 -22.02 10.67 -46.54
N SER A 381 -21.57 11.93 -46.74
CA SER A 381 -21.66 12.65 -48.01
C SER A 381 -20.82 11.98 -49.13
N PHE A 382 -19.56 11.64 -48.81
CA PHE A 382 -18.66 10.97 -49.77
C PHE A 382 -19.18 9.59 -50.23
N ARG A 383 -19.80 8.84 -49.31
CA ARG A 383 -20.45 7.56 -49.66
C ARG A 383 -21.56 7.75 -50.67
N ARG A 384 -22.47 8.72 -50.48
CA ARG A 384 -23.54 9.04 -51.46
C ARG A 384 -22.97 9.48 -52.83
N GLN A 385 -21.95 10.36 -52.81
CA GLN A 385 -21.32 10.87 -54.03
C GLN A 385 -20.55 9.76 -54.77
N TYR A 386 -19.95 8.81 -54.07
CA TYR A 386 -19.33 7.64 -54.66
C TYR A 386 -20.35 6.71 -55.35
N GLU A 387 -21.51 6.49 -54.75
CA GLU A 387 -22.61 5.74 -55.34
C GLU A 387 -23.10 6.39 -56.63
N SER A 388 -23.16 7.73 -56.69
CA SER A 388 -23.55 8.50 -57.84
C SER A 388 -22.41 8.72 -58.88
N GLY A 389 -21.19 8.21 -58.59
CA GLY A 389 -20.07 8.34 -59.53
C GLY A 389 -19.29 9.65 -59.49
N TYR A 390 -19.65 10.58 -58.57
CA TYR A 390 -18.99 11.89 -58.46
C TYR A 390 -17.69 11.85 -57.63
N LYS A 391 -17.50 10.83 -56.78
CA LYS A 391 -16.30 10.68 -55.93
C LYS A 391 -15.63 9.34 -56.21
N SER A 392 -14.31 9.29 -56.01
CA SER A 392 -13.56 8.05 -56.09
C SER A 392 -13.73 7.22 -54.79
N TRP A 393 -13.54 5.91 -54.91
CA TRP A 393 -13.55 5.04 -53.73
C TRP A 393 -12.38 5.35 -52.79
N LEU A 394 -11.24 5.88 -53.31
CA LEU A 394 -10.09 6.32 -52.52
C LEU A 394 -10.44 7.49 -51.61
N ASP A 395 -11.31 8.41 -52.07
CA ASP A 395 -11.80 9.52 -51.22
C ASP A 395 -12.58 8.98 -50.02
N VAL A 396 -13.46 7.99 -50.26
CA VAL A 396 -14.22 7.33 -49.18
C VAL A 396 -13.29 6.57 -48.25
N LEU A 397 -12.29 5.86 -48.76
CA LEU A 397 -11.30 5.13 -47.97
C LEU A 397 -10.49 6.08 -47.09
N ASN A 398 -10.05 7.22 -47.61
CA ASN A 398 -9.33 8.24 -46.84
C ASN A 398 -10.21 8.86 -45.77
N ALA A 399 -11.49 9.15 -46.07
CA ALA A 399 -12.43 9.68 -45.06
C ALA A 399 -12.70 8.68 -43.92
N VAL A 400 -12.80 7.36 -44.23
CA VAL A 400 -12.92 6.32 -43.19
C VAL A 400 -11.68 6.29 -42.32
N ARG A 401 -10.49 6.40 -42.87
CA ARG A 401 -9.24 6.42 -42.13
C ARG A 401 -9.19 7.64 -41.19
N GLU A 402 -9.43 8.83 -41.74
CA GLU A 402 -9.40 10.09 -40.99
C GLU A 402 -10.41 10.09 -39.84
N LEU A 403 -11.65 9.66 -40.08
CA LEU A 403 -12.66 9.51 -39.04
C LEU A 403 -12.21 8.55 -37.95
N THR A 404 -11.64 7.38 -38.34
CA THR A 404 -11.15 6.38 -37.38
C THR A 404 -10.02 6.95 -36.51
N GLU A 405 -9.06 7.67 -37.11
CA GLU A 405 -7.96 8.32 -36.41
C GLU A 405 -8.48 9.36 -35.40
N GLN A 406 -9.46 10.19 -35.78
CA GLN A 406 -10.07 11.18 -34.87
C GLN A 406 -10.90 10.52 -33.76
N GLN A 407 -11.62 9.44 -34.04
CA GLN A 407 -12.34 8.66 -33.03
C GLN A 407 -11.38 8.05 -32.00
N GLN A 408 -10.25 7.50 -32.45
CA GLN A 408 -9.22 6.96 -31.55
C GLN A 408 -8.60 8.07 -30.69
N ALA A 409 -8.31 9.23 -31.27
CA ALA A 409 -7.82 10.40 -30.52
C ALA A 409 -8.83 10.87 -29.49
N LEU A 410 -10.12 10.98 -29.85
CA LEU A 410 -11.20 11.32 -28.93
C LEU A 410 -11.29 10.39 -27.73
N VAL A 411 -11.27 9.06 -27.98
CA VAL A 411 -11.32 8.05 -26.92
C VAL A 411 -10.10 8.16 -26.01
N SER A 412 -8.91 8.38 -26.60
CA SER A 412 -7.68 8.53 -25.84
C SER A 412 -7.72 9.75 -24.91
N VAL A 413 -8.12 10.91 -25.41
CA VAL A 413 -8.24 12.15 -24.63
C VAL A 413 -9.34 12.04 -23.56
N ARG A 414 -10.48 11.42 -23.88
CA ARG A 414 -11.57 11.17 -22.93
C ARG A 414 -11.13 10.26 -21.79
N SER A 415 -10.38 9.22 -22.11
CA SER A 415 -9.81 8.31 -21.10
C SER A 415 -8.80 9.04 -20.21
N ALA A 416 -7.91 9.86 -20.79
CA ALA A 416 -6.94 10.64 -20.02
C ALA A 416 -7.63 11.63 -19.08
N TRP A 417 -8.62 12.38 -19.56
CA TRP A 417 -9.40 13.31 -18.75
C TRP A 417 -10.11 12.63 -17.57
N ARG A 418 -10.68 11.42 -17.79
CA ARG A 418 -11.28 10.62 -16.70
C ARG A 418 -10.23 10.21 -15.67
N VAL A 419 -9.09 9.73 -16.12
CA VAL A 419 -7.98 9.31 -15.24
C VAL A 419 -7.51 10.47 -14.39
N ASP A 420 -7.24 11.64 -14.98
CA ASP A 420 -6.79 12.83 -14.27
C ASP A 420 -7.84 13.31 -13.25
N SER A 421 -9.12 13.30 -13.64
CA SER A 421 -10.23 13.65 -12.75
C SER A 421 -10.37 12.69 -11.56
N LEU A 422 -10.18 11.37 -11.79
CA LEU A 422 -10.24 10.37 -10.72
C LEU A 422 -9.05 10.49 -9.77
N ARG A 423 -7.84 10.72 -10.28
CA ARG A 423 -6.66 10.97 -9.44
C ARG A 423 -6.89 12.15 -8.50
N LEU A 424 -7.38 13.27 -9.03
CA LEU A 424 -7.70 14.44 -8.23
C LEU A 424 -8.82 14.16 -7.22
N ALA A 425 -9.85 13.39 -7.60
CA ALA A 425 -10.92 13.00 -6.69
C ALA A 425 -10.45 12.12 -5.52
N VAL A 426 -9.51 11.21 -5.75
CA VAL A 426 -8.89 10.40 -4.68
C VAL A 426 -8.00 11.27 -3.79
N ARG A 427 -7.15 12.13 -4.39
CA ARG A 427 -6.22 12.99 -3.64
C ARG A 427 -6.92 14.02 -2.77
N THR A 428 -8.10 14.51 -3.19
CA THR A 428 -8.94 15.39 -2.37
C THR A 428 -9.75 14.65 -1.30
N GLY A 429 -9.58 13.33 -1.14
CA GLY A 429 -10.28 12.52 -0.14
C GLY A 429 -11.77 12.26 -0.42
N ARG A 430 -12.30 12.66 -1.58
CA ARG A 430 -13.73 12.48 -1.93
C ARG A 430 -14.17 11.02 -2.06
N MET A 431 -13.21 10.11 -2.14
CA MET A 431 -13.48 8.67 -2.21
C MET A 431 -13.27 7.94 -0.88
N ASP A 432 -12.82 8.62 0.16
CA ASP A 432 -12.56 8.01 1.46
C ASP A 432 -13.84 7.49 2.12
N ASP A 433 -14.95 8.23 2.04
CA ASP A 433 -16.24 7.86 2.64
C ASP A 433 -16.91 6.67 1.97
N THR A 434 -16.68 6.47 0.68
CA THR A 434 -17.25 5.34 -0.06
C THR A 434 -16.60 4.00 0.29
N SER A 435 -15.45 4.05 0.94
CA SER A 435 -14.72 2.91 1.47
C SER A 435 -14.94 2.68 2.98
N SER A 436 -15.66 3.57 3.68
CA SER A 436 -15.89 3.56 5.12
C SER A 436 -16.91 2.50 5.61
N ALA A 437 -17.45 1.68 4.73
CA ALA A 437 -18.20 0.46 5.11
C ALA A 437 -17.30 -0.66 5.69
N LEU A 438 -16.00 -0.40 5.87
CA LEU A 438 -15.07 -1.29 6.58
C LEU A 438 -14.95 -0.85 8.04
N PRO A 439 -14.74 -1.78 9.01
CA PRO A 439 -14.54 -1.43 10.41
C PRO A 439 -13.36 -0.47 10.52
N THR A 440 -13.66 0.78 10.75
CA THR A 440 -12.70 1.82 11.04
C THR A 440 -11.98 1.46 12.34
N GLY A 441 -10.70 1.14 12.25
CA GLY A 441 -9.83 1.44 13.37
C GLY A 441 -10.05 2.93 13.70
N THR A 442 -10.32 3.21 14.94
CA THR A 442 -10.72 4.47 15.55
C THR A 442 -10.15 5.70 14.84
N PRO A 443 -10.97 6.67 14.42
CA PRO A 443 -10.46 7.91 13.84
C PRO A 443 -9.53 8.56 14.87
N LEU A 444 -8.34 8.98 14.42
CA LEU A 444 -7.43 9.79 15.19
C LEU A 444 -8.19 11.03 15.69
N ALA A 445 -8.65 10.98 16.92
CA ALA A 445 -9.24 12.13 17.60
C ALA A 445 -8.17 13.22 17.64
N ASN A 446 -8.51 14.39 17.13
CA ASN A 446 -7.77 15.63 17.30
C ASN A 446 -7.71 15.94 18.82
N THR A 447 -6.77 15.35 19.52
CA THR A 447 -6.45 15.76 20.86
C THR A 447 -5.44 16.91 20.78
N SER A 448 -5.96 18.11 20.54
CA SER A 448 -5.31 19.31 21.06
C SER A 448 -5.41 19.25 22.59
N ALA A 449 -4.49 18.55 23.20
CA ALA A 449 -4.33 18.57 24.65
C ALA A 449 -3.65 19.89 25.03
N SER A 450 -4.46 20.83 25.49
CA SER A 450 -4.01 21.91 26.37
C SER A 450 -3.45 21.28 27.66
N HIS A 451 -2.14 21.35 27.82
CA HIS A 451 -1.51 21.12 29.11
C HIS A 451 -1.64 22.36 29.99
N PRO A 452 -2.01 22.21 31.27
CA PRO A 452 -1.77 23.23 32.28
C PRO A 452 -0.29 23.25 32.72
#